data_f7dc5b1ad46def057551da60f565d393
#
_entry.id   f7dc5b1ad46def057551da60f565d393
#
_cell.length_a   1.000
_cell.length_b   1.000
_cell.length_c   1.000
_cell.angle_alpha   90.00
_cell.angle_beta   90.00
_cell.angle_gamma   90.00
#
_symmetry.space_group_name_H-M   'P 1'
#
loop_
_entity.id
_entity.type
_entity.pdbx_description
1 polymer ?
#
loop_
_entity_poly.entity_id
_entity_poly.type
_entity_poly.pdbx_seq_one_letter_code
_entity_poly.pdbx_strand_id
1 'polypeptide(L)'
;LEEESFLIRIGKKFQLNKLPDTNRLKGRLEINRNGFGFVNINDNKRGDIFIAARNIGTAFDGDLVEVELFAKQKGKNIEGQIVNVVERKRKEYVGIIKQSKSFFFISPDDAKLHRDIYINESKLNGAISGDKVVVGKLVWDTSMLNPEGEVIEVLGKAGTHDTDIISIAREFDLKYKFPASVLAEADSIRNEIPKDEIKKRIDYRDKNVFTIDPEDAKDFDDALSIEKLGNGNLSI
;
A
#
# COMPACT_ATOMS: atom_id res chain seq x y z
N LEU A 1 11.89 40.91 -2.63
CA LEU A 1 13.25 40.29 -2.64
C LEU A 1 13.84 40.19 -1.23
N GLU A 2 13.63 41.19 -0.35
CA GLU A 2 14.03 41.14 1.05
C GLU A 2 13.05 40.25 1.86
N GLU A 3 11.75 40.30 1.54
CA GLU A 3 10.70 39.44 2.13
C GLU A 3 10.82 37.97 1.69
N GLU A 4 11.45 37.68 0.56
CA GLU A 4 11.69 36.33 0.03
C GLU A 4 13.02 35.74 0.48
N SER A 5 13.75 36.40 1.41
CA SER A 5 15.04 35.96 1.96
C SER A 5 16.16 35.76 0.93
N PHE A 6 16.04 36.30 -0.28
CA PHE A 6 17.12 36.26 -1.29
C PHE A 6 18.28 37.23 -0.99
N LEU A 7 18.00 38.29 -0.24
CA LEU A 7 18.99 39.28 0.14
C LEU A 7 19.05 39.45 1.65
N ILE A 8 20.26 39.48 2.19
CA ILE A 8 20.51 39.89 3.58
C ILE A 8 21.18 41.26 3.60
N ARG A 9 20.71 42.12 4.50
CA ARG A 9 21.29 43.44 4.71
C ARG A 9 22.42 43.36 5.71
N ILE A 10 23.64 43.71 5.29
CA ILE A 10 24.81 43.81 6.16
C ILE A 10 25.23 45.29 6.20
N GLY A 11 24.80 46.00 7.25
CA GLY A 11 25.01 47.44 7.37
C GLY A 11 24.24 48.25 6.30
N LYS A 12 24.93 48.95 5.42
CA LYS A 12 24.34 49.69 4.31
C LYS A 12 24.35 48.96 2.97
N LYS A 13 24.83 47.72 2.93
CA LYS A 13 24.96 46.92 1.70
C LYS A 13 24.03 45.72 1.75
N PHE A 14 23.49 45.31 0.57
CA PHE A 14 22.77 44.04 0.39
C PHE A 14 23.73 43.02 -0.18
N GLN A 15 23.64 41.81 0.34
CA GLN A 15 24.39 40.66 -0.13
C GLN A 15 23.40 39.56 -0.48
N LEU A 16 23.65 38.83 -1.57
CA LEU A 16 22.88 37.61 -1.85
C LEU A 16 22.99 36.69 -0.65
N ASN A 17 21.83 36.32 -0.12
CA ASN A 17 21.73 35.29 0.89
C ASN A 17 22.10 33.97 0.21
N LYS A 18 23.41 33.70 0.14
CA LYS A 18 23.87 32.35 -0.18
C LYS A 18 23.59 31.49 1.05
N LEU A 19 22.27 31.15 1.24
CA LEU A 19 21.95 30.01 2.07
C LEU A 19 22.74 28.86 1.46
N PRO A 20 23.60 28.20 2.21
CA PRO A 20 24.28 27.03 1.69
C PRO A 20 23.21 26.04 1.24
N ASP A 21 23.46 25.30 0.18
CA ASP A 21 22.67 24.15 -0.29
C ASP A 21 22.42 23.10 0.83
N THR A 22 23.00 23.35 1.99
CA THR A 22 22.97 22.53 3.22
C THR A 22 21.69 22.64 4.04
N ASN A 23 20.71 23.48 3.67
CA ASN A 23 19.46 23.61 4.44
C ASN A 23 18.35 22.66 3.95
N ARG A 24 18.59 21.87 2.90
CA ARG A 24 17.67 20.84 2.45
C ARG A 24 18.01 19.52 3.15
N LEU A 25 17.07 19.05 3.92
CA LEU A 25 17.16 17.80 4.65
C LEU A 25 16.27 16.76 3.99
N LYS A 26 16.75 15.52 3.95
CA LYS A 26 15.97 14.38 3.44
C LYS A 26 15.45 13.56 4.59
N GLY A 27 14.18 13.16 4.50
CA GLY A 27 13.57 12.30 5.50
C GLY A 27 12.26 11.72 5.04
N ARG A 28 11.73 10.78 5.82
CA ARG A 28 10.41 10.20 5.57
C ARG A 28 9.33 11.04 6.21
N LEU A 29 8.29 11.33 5.41
CA LEU A 29 7.12 12.07 5.82
C LEU A 29 6.13 11.13 6.51
N GLU A 30 5.67 11.50 7.68
CA GLU A 30 4.55 10.88 8.37
C GLU A 30 3.42 11.90 8.51
N ILE A 31 2.26 11.64 7.90
CA ILE A 31 1.08 12.52 7.93
C ILE A 31 0.11 11.99 8.98
N ASN A 32 -0.38 12.88 9.84
CA ASN A 32 -1.42 12.53 10.79
C ASN A 32 -2.83 12.75 10.20
N ARG A 33 -3.85 12.28 10.93
CA ARG A 33 -5.26 12.42 10.52
C ARG A 33 -5.75 13.85 10.38
N ASN A 34 -5.06 14.83 10.97
CA ASN A 34 -5.41 16.25 10.88
C ASN A 34 -4.74 16.94 9.69
N GLY A 35 -4.00 16.20 8.86
CA GLY A 35 -3.40 16.69 7.62
C GLY A 35 -2.07 17.43 7.79
N PHE A 36 -1.50 17.56 8.99
CA PHE A 36 -0.11 17.99 9.14
C PHE A 36 0.83 16.80 9.25
N GLY A 37 2.11 17.00 9.05
CA GLY A 37 3.08 15.91 9.06
C GLY A 37 4.34 16.22 9.85
N PHE A 38 5.13 15.16 10.03
CA PHE A 38 6.47 15.20 10.56
C PHE A 38 7.42 14.52 9.59
N VAL A 39 8.59 15.09 9.41
CA VAL A 39 9.64 14.46 8.61
C VAL A 39 10.76 13.99 9.53
N ASN A 40 10.93 12.68 9.57
CA ASN A 40 12.01 12.03 10.32
C ASN A 40 13.27 11.99 9.46
N ILE A 41 14.34 12.66 9.95
CA ILE A 41 15.61 12.81 9.23
C ILE A 41 16.70 11.86 9.73
N ASN A 42 16.39 10.90 10.62
CA ASN A 42 17.36 9.99 11.24
C ASN A 42 18.56 10.71 11.90
N ASP A 43 18.42 11.98 12.25
CA ASP A 43 19.42 12.75 12.98
C ASP A 43 18.99 12.85 14.45
N ASN A 44 19.59 12.03 15.30
CA ASN A 44 19.30 11.97 16.74
C ASN A 44 19.49 13.31 17.49
N LYS A 45 20.04 14.34 16.85
CA LYS A 45 20.32 15.64 17.47
C LYS A 45 19.22 16.68 17.20
N ARG A 46 18.46 16.54 16.10
CA ARG A 46 17.51 17.58 15.65
C ARG A 46 16.04 17.27 15.91
N GLY A 47 15.68 16.00 16.11
CA GLY A 47 14.29 15.57 16.19
C GLY A 47 13.55 15.72 14.87
N ASP A 48 12.24 15.45 14.89
CA ASP A 48 11.38 15.49 13.70
C ASP A 48 11.06 16.93 13.29
N ILE A 49 10.99 17.17 11.99
CA ILE A 49 10.62 18.47 11.41
C ILE A 49 9.11 18.51 11.25
N PHE A 50 8.46 19.49 11.88
CA PHE A 50 7.04 19.73 11.73
C PHE A 50 6.73 20.38 10.37
N ILE A 51 5.74 19.80 9.65
CA ILE A 51 5.26 20.29 8.36
C ILE A 51 3.77 20.61 8.48
N ALA A 52 3.43 21.88 8.42
CA ALA A 52 2.03 22.28 8.39
C ALA A 52 1.34 21.75 7.12
N ALA A 53 0.03 21.47 7.18
CA ALA A 53 -0.74 20.91 6.06
C ALA A 53 -0.53 21.65 4.74
N ARG A 54 -0.49 22.99 4.77
CA ARG A 54 -0.24 23.85 3.59
C ARG A 54 1.17 23.73 2.99
N ASN A 55 2.12 23.17 3.75
CA ASN A 55 3.54 23.05 3.38
C ASN A 55 3.93 21.63 2.96
N ILE A 56 2.96 20.69 2.91
CA ILE A 56 3.18 19.30 2.48
C ILE A 56 3.38 19.22 0.96
N GLY A 57 2.81 20.18 0.21
CA GLY A 57 2.94 20.20 -1.23
C GLY A 57 2.24 19.02 -1.90
N THR A 58 2.97 18.30 -2.74
CA THR A 58 2.48 17.11 -3.46
C THR A 58 2.91 15.78 -2.83
N ALA A 59 3.38 15.80 -1.58
CA ALA A 59 3.82 14.58 -0.90
C ALA A 59 2.65 13.82 -0.26
N PHE A 60 2.81 12.50 -0.18
CA PHE A 60 1.93 11.58 0.53
C PHE A 60 2.59 10.99 1.76
N ASP A 61 1.78 10.34 2.61
CA ASP A 61 2.26 9.66 3.81
C ASP A 61 3.30 8.58 3.46
N GLY A 62 4.45 8.64 4.12
CA GLY A 62 5.56 7.72 3.95
C GLY A 62 6.51 8.03 2.80
N ASP A 63 6.28 9.08 2.01
CA ASP A 63 7.20 9.51 0.96
C ASP A 63 8.56 9.92 1.53
N LEU A 64 9.62 9.67 0.77
CA LEU A 64 10.93 10.26 1.03
C LEU A 64 10.94 11.66 0.40
N VAL A 65 11.14 12.67 1.23
CA VAL A 65 11.01 14.07 0.80
C VAL A 65 12.26 14.88 1.11
N GLU A 66 12.43 15.97 0.37
CA GLU A 66 13.36 17.05 0.72
C GLU A 66 12.60 18.18 1.39
N VAL A 67 13.10 18.60 2.53
CA VAL A 67 12.53 19.66 3.36
C VAL A 67 13.46 20.83 3.42
N GLU A 68 12.93 22.02 3.23
CA GLU A 68 13.62 23.29 3.50
C GLU A 68 13.12 23.84 4.84
N LEU A 69 14.06 24.11 5.74
CA LEU A 69 13.75 24.67 7.06
C LEU A 69 13.42 26.16 6.96
N PHE A 70 12.44 26.62 7.72
CA PHE A 70 12.19 28.05 7.82
C PHE A 70 13.31 28.75 8.61
N ALA A 71 13.77 29.89 8.08
CA ALA A 71 14.83 30.69 8.70
C ALA A 71 14.42 31.23 10.08
N LYS A 72 13.12 31.49 10.30
CA LYS A 72 12.57 31.97 11.56
C LYS A 72 11.60 30.91 12.13
N GLN A 73 12.01 30.27 13.20
CA GLN A 73 11.22 29.28 13.92
C GLN A 73 10.26 30.00 14.89
N LYS A 74 8.97 29.61 14.92
CA LYS A 74 7.95 30.27 15.75
C LYS A 74 7.59 29.48 17.02
N GLY A 75 8.17 28.31 17.23
CA GLY A 75 7.81 27.42 18.34
C GLY A 75 8.98 26.62 18.87
N LYS A 76 8.67 25.59 19.67
CA LYS A 76 9.66 24.62 20.16
C LYS A 76 10.09 23.61 19.11
N ASN A 77 9.24 23.35 18.11
CA ASN A 77 9.50 22.38 17.05
C ASN A 77 10.20 23.07 15.89
N ILE A 78 11.10 22.34 15.23
CA ILE A 78 11.69 22.78 13.98
C ILE A 78 10.61 22.69 12.90
N GLU A 79 10.38 23.78 12.17
CA GLU A 79 9.36 23.87 11.12
C GLU A 79 10.02 24.03 9.75
N GLY A 80 9.39 23.46 8.73
CA GLY A 80 9.83 23.53 7.34
C GLY A 80 8.70 23.36 6.33
N GLN A 81 9.10 23.33 5.07
CA GLN A 81 8.23 23.03 3.93
C GLN A 81 8.85 21.92 3.08
N ILE A 82 8.01 21.07 2.50
CA ILE A 82 8.46 20.10 1.52
C ILE A 82 8.65 20.81 0.18
N VAL A 83 9.87 20.69 -0.37
CA VAL A 83 10.24 21.31 -1.65
C VAL A 83 10.33 20.29 -2.78
N ASN A 84 10.52 19.02 -2.44
CA ASN A 84 10.60 17.95 -3.44
C ASN A 84 10.18 16.60 -2.85
N VAL A 85 9.56 15.76 -3.68
CA VAL A 85 9.33 14.35 -3.38
C VAL A 85 10.41 13.54 -4.09
N VAL A 86 11.33 12.96 -3.32
CA VAL A 86 12.48 12.21 -3.85
C VAL A 86 12.04 10.82 -4.31
N GLU A 87 11.19 10.17 -3.49
CA GLU A 87 10.71 8.82 -3.76
C GLU A 87 9.31 8.64 -3.17
N ARG A 88 8.39 8.14 -3.99
CA ARG A 88 7.07 7.73 -3.53
C ARG A 88 7.15 6.41 -2.78
N LYS A 89 6.57 6.35 -1.58
CA LYS A 89 6.42 5.09 -0.85
C LYS A 89 5.48 4.13 -1.58
N ARG A 90 4.34 4.64 -2.05
CA ARG A 90 3.34 3.89 -2.79
C ARG A 90 3.26 4.39 -4.22
N LYS A 91 3.18 3.45 -5.16
CA LYS A 91 3.01 3.73 -6.60
C LYS A 91 1.60 3.44 -7.07
N GLU A 92 0.81 2.75 -6.26
CA GLU A 92 -0.51 2.25 -6.57
C GLU A 92 -1.48 2.55 -5.43
N TYR A 93 -2.70 2.90 -5.77
CA TYR A 93 -3.74 3.33 -4.84
C TYR A 93 -5.04 2.64 -5.18
N VAL A 94 -5.67 2.05 -4.16
CA VAL A 94 -6.99 1.43 -4.28
C VAL A 94 -8.05 2.46 -3.98
N GLY A 95 -9.16 2.42 -4.72
CA GLY A 95 -10.27 3.33 -4.49
C GLY A 95 -11.46 3.03 -5.39
N ILE A 96 -12.53 3.82 -5.24
CA ILE A 96 -13.75 3.66 -6.01
C ILE A 96 -13.82 4.71 -7.09
N ILE A 97 -14.02 4.31 -8.36
CA ILE A 97 -14.30 5.21 -9.47
C ILE A 97 -15.63 5.92 -9.23
N LYS A 98 -15.57 7.23 -9.33
CA LYS A 98 -16.73 8.12 -9.32
C LYS A 98 -16.72 8.97 -10.58
N GLN A 99 -17.91 9.29 -11.08
CA GLN A 99 -18.10 10.18 -12.21
C GLN A 99 -18.74 11.49 -11.75
N SER A 100 -18.14 12.58 -12.11
CA SER A 100 -18.76 13.91 -12.11
C SER A 100 -19.21 14.23 -13.53
N LYS A 101 -19.96 15.32 -13.73
CA LYS A 101 -20.57 15.65 -15.03
C LYS A 101 -19.64 15.50 -16.25
N SER A 102 -18.35 15.77 -16.11
CA SER A 102 -17.39 15.83 -17.22
C SER A 102 -16.04 15.17 -16.94
N PHE A 103 -15.87 14.50 -15.80
CA PHE A 103 -14.62 13.86 -15.46
C PHE A 103 -14.80 12.68 -14.51
N PHE A 104 -13.81 11.79 -14.49
CA PHE A 104 -13.75 10.66 -13.56
C PHE A 104 -12.67 10.92 -12.52
N PHE A 105 -12.89 10.39 -11.34
CA PHE A 105 -11.91 10.43 -10.25
C PHE A 105 -12.09 9.20 -9.36
N ILE A 106 -11.05 8.84 -8.63
CA ILE A 106 -11.18 7.89 -7.54
C ILE A 106 -11.12 8.62 -6.20
N SER A 107 -11.93 8.14 -5.26
CA SER A 107 -11.73 8.42 -3.84
C SER A 107 -10.93 7.25 -3.27
N PRO A 108 -9.66 7.48 -2.86
CA PRO A 108 -8.83 6.43 -2.30
C PRO A 108 -9.41 5.86 -1.00
N ASP A 109 -9.18 4.57 -0.76
CA ASP A 109 -9.60 3.89 0.47
C ASP A 109 -8.73 4.31 1.67
N ASP A 110 -7.46 4.64 1.42
CA ASP A 110 -6.55 5.12 2.47
C ASP A 110 -6.99 6.50 2.99
N ALA A 111 -7.47 6.52 4.22
CA ALA A 111 -7.94 7.74 4.89
C ALA A 111 -6.85 8.82 5.07
N LYS A 112 -5.57 8.48 4.94
CA LYS A 112 -4.46 9.43 4.96
C LYS A 112 -4.27 10.17 3.63
N LEU A 113 -4.87 9.66 2.56
CA LEU A 113 -4.93 10.33 1.27
C LEU A 113 -6.15 11.27 1.23
N HIS A 114 -5.94 12.51 1.58
CA HIS A 114 -6.98 13.54 1.61
C HIS A 114 -7.29 14.16 0.23
N ARG A 115 -6.93 13.48 -0.85
CA ARG A 115 -7.09 13.95 -2.22
C ARG A 115 -7.67 12.86 -3.11
N ASP A 116 -8.69 13.22 -3.87
CA ASP A 116 -9.15 12.41 -4.99
C ASP A 116 -8.09 12.39 -6.10
N ILE A 117 -8.02 11.31 -6.86
CA ILE A 117 -7.13 11.18 -8.01
C ILE A 117 -7.96 11.29 -9.27
N TYR A 118 -7.68 12.28 -10.11
CA TYR A 118 -8.34 12.49 -11.38
C TYR A 118 -7.94 11.40 -12.39
N ILE A 119 -8.90 10.91 -13.15
CA ILE A 119 -8.69 9.89 -14.19
C ILE A 119 -9.24 10.44 -15.51
N ASN A 120 -8.37 10.50 -16.52
CA ASN A 120 -8.80 10.82 -17.87
C ASN A 120 -9.66 9.68 -18.42
N GLU A 121 -10.72 9.96 -19.16
CA GLU A 121 -11.62 8.98 -19.74
C GLU A 121 -10.87 7.91 -20.57
N SER A 122 -9.85 8.31 -21.31
CA SER A 122 -8.99 7.40 -22.10
C SER A 122 -8.13 6.46 -21.25
N LYS A 123 -8.03 6.70 -19.93
CA LYS A 123 -7.21 5.94 -18.98
C LYS A 123 -8.05 5.12 -17.98
N LEU A 124 -9.32 4.96 -18.24
CA LEU A 124 -10.23 4.17 -17.40
C LEU A 124 -9.99 2.65 -17.52
N ASN A 125 -9.39 2.18 -18.62
CA ASN A 125 -9.14 0.77 -18.87
C ASN A 125 -10.36 -0.15 -18.66
N GLY A 126 -11.53 0.33 -19.10
CA GLY A 126 -12.79 -0.40 -18.99
C GLY A 126 -13.53 -0.27 -17.65
N ALA A 127 -12.96 0.47 -16.69
CA ALA A 127 -13.65 0.74 -15.42
C ALA A 127 -14.87 1.66 -15.64
N ILE A 128 -15.90 1.41 -14.86
CA ILE A 128 -17.11 2.23 -14.83
C ILE A 128 -17.33 2.81 -13.43
N SER A 129 -18.19 3.84 -13.34
CA SER A 129 -18.51 4.44 -12.04
C SER A 129 -19.11 3.40 -11.09
N GLY A 130 -18.58 3.32 -9.89
CA GLY A 130 -18.94 2.33 -8.86
C GLY A 130 -17.99 1.13 -8.79
N ASP A 131 -17.05 1.00 -9.72
CA ASP A 131 -16.04 -0.06 -9.63
C ASP A 131 -14.96 0.30 -8.61
N LYS A 132 -14.45 -0.73 -7.96
CA LYS A 132 -13.24 -0.72 -7.17
C LYS A 132 -12.05 -0.97 -8.09
N VAL A 133 -11.08 -0.08 -8.05
CA VAL A 133 -9.94 -0.10 -8.98
C VAL A 133 -8.62 0.15 -8.28
N VAL A 134 -7.55 -0.25 -8.95
CA VAL A 134 -6.18 0.16 -8.63
C VAL A 134 -5.74 1.21 -9.63
N VAL A 135 -5.26 2.33 -9.13
CA VAL A 135 -4.73 3.44 -9.92
C VAL A 135 -3.24 3.57 -9.68
N GLY A 136 -2.49 3.74 -10.74
CA GLY A 136 -1.05 3.95 -10.72
C GLY A 136 -0.62 5.07 -11.66
N LYS A 137 0.70 5.14 -11.91
CA LYS A 137 1.32 6.13 -12.80
C LYS A 137 0.92 7.57 -12.46
N LEU A 138 0.92 7.90 -11.16
CA LEU A 138 0.50 9.21 -10.73
C LEU A 138 1.44 10.31 -11.21
N VAL A 139 0.83 11.39 -11.74
CA VAL A 139 1.47 12.66 -12.03
C VAL A 139 0.83 13.73 -11.14
N TRP A 140 1.64 14.47 -10.39
CA TRP A 140 1.17 15.50 -9.48
C TRP A 140 2.18 16.65 -9.40
N ASP A 141 2.05 17.62 -10.28
CA ASP A 141 3.02 18.71 -10.45
C ASP A 141 2.79 19.88 -9.49
N THR A 142 1.54 20.10 -9.07
CA THR A 142 1.18 21.21 -8.20
C THR A 142 0.14 20.81 -7.16
N SER A 143 0.31 21.26 -5.94
CA SER A 143 -0.63 21.04 -4.84
C SER A 143 -1.97 21.77 -5.00
N MET A 144 -2.07 22.70 -5.96
CA MET A 144 -3.32 23.41 -6.27
C MET A 144 -4.32 22.55 -7.05
N LEU A 145 -3.84 21.52 -7.75
CA LEU A 145 -4.65 20.58 -8.51
C LEU A 145 -4.62 19.20 -7.81
N ASN A 146 -5.59 18.36 -8.14
CA ASN A 146 -5.56 16.97 -7.75
C ASN A 146 -4.55 16.19 -8.60
N PRO A 147 -3.94 15.12 -8.07
CA PRO A 147 -3.10 14.23 -8.86
C PRO A 147 -3.89 13.58 -9.99
N GLU A 148 -3.22 13.30 -11.10
CA GLU A 148 -3.75 12.51 -12.19
C GLU A 148 -3.17 11.10 -12.16
N GLY A 149 -3.98 10.11 -12.54
CA GLY A 149 -3.57 8.72 -12.59
C GLY A 149 -4.18 7.94 -13.74
N GLU A 150 -3.83 6.67 -13.81
CA GLU A 150 -4.34 5.69 -14.78
C GLU A 150 -4.85 4.46 -14.04
N VAL A 151 -6.03 3.96 -14.40
CA VAL A 151 -6.51 2.66 -13.89
C VAL A 151 -5.59 1.57 -14.43
N ILE A 152 -4.94 0.85 -13.55
CA ILE A 152 -4.05 -0.27 -13.91
C ILE A 152 -4.71 -1.63 -13.69
N GLU A 153 -5.73 -1.69 -12.83
CA GLU A 153 -6.50 -2.91 -12.59
C GLU A 153 -7.92 -2.58 -12.15
N VAL A 154 -8.91 -3.32 -12.67
CA VAL A 154 -10.30 -3.29 -12.19
C VAL A 154 -10.48 -4.50 -11.29
N LEU A 155 -10.78 -4.27 -10.01
CA LEU A 155 -10.94 -5.34 -9.01
C LEU A 155 -12.35 -5.95 -9.02
N GLY A 156 -13.35 -5.16 -9.43
CA GLY A 156 -14.74 -5.54 -9.48
C GLY A 156 -15.66 -4.45 -8.94
N LYS A 157 -16.92 -4.79 -8.74
CA LYS A 157 -17.91 -3.85 -8.21
C LYS A 157 -17.70 -3.61 -6.72
N ALA A 158 -17.62 -2.35 -6.31
CA ALA A 158 -17.44 -1.99 -4.90
C ALA A 158 -18.57 -2.54 -4.02
N GLY A 159 -18.24 -3.03 -2.82
CA GLY A 159 -19.18 -3.59 -1.85
C GLY A 159 -19.56 -5.05 -2.11
N THR A 160 -18.88 -5.75 -3.02
CA THR A 160 -18.98 -7.21 -3.10
C THR A 160 -17.87 -7.85 -2.27
N HIS A 161 -18.17 -8.96 -1.59
CA HIS A 161 -17.24 -9.63 -0.67
C HIS A 161 -15.87 -9.92 -1.31
N ASP A 162 -15.87 -10.51 -2.49
CA ASP A 162 -14.63 -10.87 -3.19
C ASP A 162 -13.81 -9.64 -3.57
N THR A 163 -14.47 -8.58 -4.04
CA THR A 163 -13.78 -7.32 -4.38
C THR A 163 -13.18 -6.66 -3.15
N ASP A 164 -13.87 -6.69 -2.01
CA ASP A 164 -13.38 -6.09 -0.77
C ASP A 164 -12.15 -6.86 -0.24
N ILE A 165 -12.15 -8.20 -0.29
CA ILE A 165 -10.99 -9.03 0.07
C ILE A 165 -9.79 -8.72 -0.84
N ILE A 166 -10.00 -8.70 -2.17
CA ILE A 166 -8.94 -8.40 -3.14
C ILE A 166 -8.41 -6.97 -2.94
N SER A 167 -9.29 -6.00 -2.65
CA SER A 167 -8.87 -4.61 -2.44
C SER A 167 -7.99 -4.46 -1.21
N ILE A 168 -8.31 -5.16 -0.11
CA ILE A 168 -7.46 -5.21 1.08
C ILE A 168 -6.10 -5.84 0.76
N ALA A 169 -6.09 -6.97 0.04
CA ALA A 169 -4.83 -7.61 -0.37
C ALA A 169 -3.97 -6.66 -1.19
N ARG A 170 -4.56 -5.89 -2.12
CA ARG A 170 -3.85 -4.89 -2.94
C ARG A 170 -3.37 -3.70 -2.13
N GLU A 171 -4.15 -3.25 -1.16
CA GLU A 171 -3.75 -2.13 -0.28
C GLU A 171 -2.50 -2.46 0.53
N PHE A 172 -2.38 -3.72 0.98
CA PHE A 172 -1.23 -4.21 1.75
C PHE A 172 -0.15 -4.86 0.90
N ASP A 173 -0.22 -4.73 -0.44
CA ASP A 173 0.74 -5.32 -1.40
C ASP A 173 0.89 -6.84 -1.23
N LEU A 174 -0.19 -7.53 -0.85
CA LEU A 174 -0.23 -8.98 -0.76
C LEU A 174 -0.47 -9.59 -2.14
N LYS A 175 0.27 -10.66 -2.43
CA LYS A 175 0.09 -11.42 -3.67
C LYS A 175 -1.17 -12.29 -3.56
N TYR A 176 -2.17 -12.01 -4.36
CA TYR A 176 -3.43 -12.77 -4.42
C TYR A 176 -3.63 -13.53 -5.74
N LYS A 177 -2.75 -13.33 -6.70
CA LYS A 177 -2.70 -14.07 -7.97
C LYS A 177 -1.41 -14.88 -8.04
N PHE A 178 -1.52 -16.16 -8.36
CA PHE A 178 -0.35 -16.98 -8.62
C PHE A 178 0.28 -16.60 -9.97
N PRO A 179 1.62 -16.58 -10.08
CA PRO A 179 2.29 -16.45 -11.37
C PRO A 179 1.88 -17.57 -12.33
N ALA A 180 1.86 -17.27 -13.64
CA ALA A 180 1.49 -18.24 -14.66
C ALA A 180 2.35 -19.53 -14.62
N SER A 181 3.63 -19.41 -14.27
CA SER A 181 4.53 -20.56 -14.09
C SER A 181 4.10 -21.49 -12.96
N VAL A 182 3.60 -20.92 -11.84
CA VAL A 182 3.11 -21.70 -10.70
C VAL A 182 1.80 -22.41 -11.06
N LEU A 183 0.90 -21.74 -11.77
CA LEU A 183 -0.34 -22.36 -12.26
C LEU A 183 -0.03 -23.50 -13.23
N ALA A 184 0.88 -23.29 -14.18
CA ALA A 184 1.29 -24.33 -15.13
C ALA A 184 1.95 -25.53 -14.43
N GLU A 185 2.75 -25.31 -13.38
CA GLU A 185 3.33 -26.37 -12.58
C GLU A 185 2.25 -27.15 -11.83
N ALA A 186 1.31 -26.44 -11.19
CA ALA A 186 0.17 -27.07 -10.51
C ALA A 186 -0.68 -27.92 -11.46
N ASP A 187 -1.00 -27.40 -12.65
CA ASP A 187 -1.75 -28.10 -13.70
C ASP A 187 -1.01 -29.34 -14.23
N SER A 188 0.32 -29.35 -14.15
CA SER A 188 1.15 -30.49 -14.58
C SER A 188 1.16 -31.63 -13.56
N ILE A 189 0.74 -31.41 -12.33
CA ILE A 189 0.71 -32.42 -11.27
C ILE A 189 -0.44 -33.40 -11.59
N ARG A 190 -0.11 -34.67 -11.64
CA ARG A 190 -1.09 -35.72 -11.88
C ARG A 190 -2.04 -35.86 -10.69
N ASN A 191 -3.34 -35.91 -10.96
CA ASN A 191 -4.37 -36.16 -9.93
C ASN A 191 -4.37 -37.61 -9.42
N GLU A 192 -3.66 -38.53 -10.11
CA GLU A 192 -3.59 -39.94 -9.73
C GLU A 192 -2.28 -40.24 -9.02
N ILE A 193 -2.38 -40.96 -7.92
CA ILE A 193 -1.20 -41.46 -7.20
C ILE A 193 -0.56 -42.60 -8.03
N PRO A 194 0.72 -42.48 -8.40
CA PRO A 194 1.42 -43.54 -9.16
C PRO A 194 1.39 -44.90 -8.47
N LYS A 195 1.25 -45.98 -9.25
CA LYS A 195 1.19 -47.35 -8.69
C LYS A 195 2.42 -47.76 -7.89
N ASP A 196 3.59 -47.24 -8.27
CA ASP A 196 4.86 -47.48 -7.54
C ASP A 196 4.88 -46.73 -6.20
N GLU A 197 4.23 -45.59 -6.11
CA GLU A 197 4.06 -44.85 -4.83
C GLU A 197 3.08 -45.58 -3.91
N ILE A 198 1.97 -46.10 -4.42
CA ILE A 198 1.01 -46.90 -3.64
C ILE A 198 1.70 -48.13 -3.03
N LYS A 199 2.59 -48.79 -3.77
CA LYS A 199 3.34 -49.99 -3.26
C LYS A 199 4.30 -49.67 -2.10
N LYS A 200 4.71 -48.44 -1.93
CA LYS A 200 5.61 -48.02 -0.84
C LYS A 200 4.86 -47.67 0.43
N ARG A 201 3.55 -47.54 0.37
CA ARG A 201 2.69 -47.11 1.49
C ARG A 201 1.99 -48.30 2.12
N ILE A 202 1.65 -48.14 3.41
CA ILE A 202 0.80 -49.12 4.09
C ILE A 202 -0.64 -48.95 3.59
N ASP A 203 -1.28 -50.02 3.22
CA ASP A 203 -2.66 -50.04 2.72
C ASP A 203 -3.64 -50.12 3.89
N TYR A 204 -4.38 -49.04 4.12
CA TYR A 204 -5.41 -48.96 5.16
C TYR A 204 -6.85 -48.98 4.59
N ARG A 205 -7.04 -49.32 3.31
CA ARG A 205 -8.35 -49.32 2.68
C ARG A 205 -9.32 -50.34 3.26
N ASP A 206 -8.81 -51.42 3.86
CA ASP A 206 -9.60 -52.42 4.53
C ASP A 206 -9.73 -52.18 6.04
N LYS A 207 -9.21 -51.09 6.56
CA LYS A 207 -9.33 -50.66 7.96
C LYS A 207 -10.43 -49.67 8.17
N ASN A 208 -11.04 -49.66 9.36
CA ASN A 208 -11.96 -48.59 9.77
C ASN A 208 -11.14 -47.36 10.14
N VAL A 209 -11.08 -46.40 9.21
CA VAL A 209 -10.40 -45.12 9.39
C VAL A 209 -11.45 -44.01 9.36
N PHE A 210 -11.37 -43.12 10.31
CA PHE A 210 -12.29 -41.95 10.37
C PHE A 210 -11.56 -40.73 10.94
N THR A 211 -12.10 -39.56 10.65
CA THR A 211 -11.67 -38.25 11.20
C THR A 211 -12.78 -37.69 12.07
N ILE A 212 -12.44 -36.80 13.00
CA ILE A 212 -13.40 -36.09 13.86
C ILE A 212 -13.11 -34.62 13.71
N ASP A 213 -13.79 -33.97 12.77
CA ASP A 213 -13.56 -32.59 12.38
C ASP A 213 -14.83 -31.76 12.56
N PRO A 214 -14.70 -30.43 12.69
CA PRO A 214 -15.84 -29.52 12.62
C PRO A 214 -16.59 -29.66 11.29
N GLU A 215 -17.89 -29.36 11.28
CA GLU A 215 -18.77 -29.50 10.10
C GLU A 215 -18.29 -28.67 8.88
N ASP A 216 -17.59 -27.56 9.13
CA ASP A 216 -17.07 -26.65 8.12
C ASP A 216 -15.59 -26.88 7.76
N ALA A 217 -14.96 -27.95 8.28
CA ALA A 217 -13.59 -28.31 7.96
C ALA A 217 -13.43 -28.60 6.46
N LYS A 218 -12.41 -28.00 5.84
CA LYS A 218 -12.11 -28.18 4.41
C LYS A 218 -10.98 -29.18 4.15
N ASP A 219 -10.19 -29.46 5.16
CA ASP A 219 -9.07 -30.39 5.16
C ASP A 219 -9.12 -31.26 6.43
N PHE A 220 -8.77 -32.53 6.28
CA PHE A 220 -8.81 -33.52 7.34
C PHE A 220 -7.39 -33.99 7.59
N ASP A 221 -6.75 -33.47 8.65
CA ASP A 221 -5.34 -33.72 8.92
C ASP A 221 -5.11 -35.02 9.65
N ASP A 222 -5.83 -35.24 10.76
CA ASP A 222 -5.64 -36.37 11.64
C ASP A 222 -6.72 -37.44 11.45
N ALA A 223 -6.31 -38.70 11.28
CA ALA A 223 -7.22 -39.82 11.17
C ALA A 223 -6.94 -40.88 12.23
N LEU A 224 -8.01 -41.48 12.74
CA LEU A 224 -7.98 -42.55 13.71
C LEU A 224 -8.37 -43.86 13.05
N SER A 225 -7.71 -44.95 13.45
CA SER A 225 -8.11 -46.31 13.08
C SER A 225 -8.31 -47.12 14.33
N ILE A 226 -9.43 -47.87 14.41
CA ILE A 226 -9.77 -48.71 15.57
C ILE A 226 -9.94 -50.15 15.11
N GLU A 227 -9.26 -51.06 15.80
CA GLU A 227 -9.36 -52.50 15.58
C GLU A 227 -9.56 -53.25 16.91
N LYS A 228 -10.52 -54.18 16.95
CA LYS A 228 -10.72 -55.05 18.11
C LYS A 228 -9.78 -56.25 18.02
N LEU A 229 -8.91 -56.40 19.00
CA LEU A 229 -7.96 -57.52 19.09
C LEU A 229 -8.61 -58.80 19.63
N GLY A 230 -8.05 -59.97 19.31
CA GLY A 230 -8.55 -61.26 19.75
C GLY A 230 -8.58 -61.48 21.27
N ASN A 231 -7.86 -60.67 22.03
CA ASN A 231 -7.86 -60.64 23.51
C ASN A 231 -8.94 -59.74 24.11
N GLY A 232 -9.78 -59.13 23.27
CA GLY A 232 -10.84 -58.20 23.68
C GLY A 232 -10.40 -56.75 23.85
N ASN A 233 -9.12 -56.42 23.71
CA ASN A 233 -8.60 -55.04 23.73
C ASN A 233 -8.87 -54.36 22.40
N LEU A 234 -8.79 -53.01 22.42
CA LEU A 234 -8.80 -52.17 21.24
C LEU A 234 -7.38 -51.72 20.90
N SER A 235 -7.04 -51.77 19.63
CA SER A 235 -5.89 -51.06 19.05
C SER A 235 -6.37 -49.79 18.41
N ILE A 236 -5.73 -48.70 18.75
CA ILE A 236 -6.01 -47.39 18.14
C ILE A 236 -4.77 -46.93 17.39
#